data_836d45f3d48216c5500a8c5699785100
#
_entry.id   836d45f3d48216c5500a8c5699785100
#
_cell.length_a   1.000
_cell.length_b   1.000
_cell.length_c   1.000
_cell.angle_alpha   90.00
_cell.angle_beta   90.00
_cell.angle_gamma   90.00
#
_symmetry.space_group_name_H-M   'P 1'
#
loop_
_entity.id
_entity.type
_entity.pdbx_description
1 polymer ?
#
loop_
_entity_poly.entity_id
_entity_poly.type
_entity_poly.pdbx_seq_one_letter_code
_entity_poly.pdbx_strand_id
1 'polypeptide(L)'
;MTHWSSLTQEIRDIILGCVFVHDHIAPYAPVSIEWRDAIEKKTFRHLHIQVSSSDTRYSAPEVFQTLSQLRNRHQRLVKHIWLNVELVPGGVDPSWNVDMCISVAIAWLFRALQFWPAQNDLTLEINEYCTAYYSAPWFRGHHIGGPGEQDGGMPLSSDSRLESFDMPSHNSLMGLFEFLDFKLQRCPSVEAVTKFLRPRQCRRRFKPDTLSCILERLPQLEEISLETWDVSEIYGFNCVGMCATSLFLQPDSFRNVKSMTVFQDRNEYFNAVARHHIAEFQRRIQPQSRPTPPDKVPWHRPVLARELAVASLSLLVDAVDFFGQCRENWLWADLRSLTLTSRLLTCEGDSFKMHGLLKTVAQMAKRMPKLERLTVWNGGANEACAFTYRKQRLTASVTWQAKGGTQLNPAVYRDWENLHSECFFEVEEKDTWPLITSHAAAIMCLGLEHVVNDVSLRQMQLENSIPWSNI
;
A
#
# COMPACT_ATOMS: atom_id res chain seq x y z
N MET A 1 0.73 51.07 -8.83
CA MET A 1 0.16 49.70 -8.86
C MET A 1 1.26 48.76 -9.36
N THR A 2 1.67 47.81 -8.55
CA THR A 2 2.63 46.78 -8.95
C THR A 2 1.96 45.83 -9.93
N HIS A 3 2.49 45.74 -11.15
CA HIS A 3 2.01 44.79 -12.16
C HIS A 3 2.41 43.37 -11.82
N TRP A 4 1.59 42.36 -12.13
CA TRP A 4 1.87 40.94 -11.96
C TRP A 4 3.24 40.54 -12.55
N SER A 5 3.54 41.06 -13.74
CA SER A 5 4.80 40.81 -14.44
C SER A 5 6.05 41.41 -13.79
N SER A 6 5.89 42.36 -12.86
CA SER A 6 7.01 42.96 -12.12
C SER A 6 7.36 42.21 -10.82
N LEU A 7 6.53 41.21 -10.43
CA LEU A 7 6.82 40.34 -9.30
C LEU A 7 7.82 39.25 -9.70
N THR A 8 8.69 38.86 -8.76
CA THR A 8 9.59 37.72 -8.99
C THR A 8 8.78 36.41 -9.07
N GLN A 9 9.37 35.36 -9.66
CA GLN A 9 8.70 34.08 -9.83
C GLN A 9 8.25 33.52 -8.45
N GLU A 10 9.10 33.64 -7.44
CA GLU A 10 8.84 33.12 -6.11
C GLU A 10 7.59 33.77 -5.48
N ILE A 11 7.44 35.10 -5.66
CA ILE A 11 6.28 35.84 -5.15
C ILE A 11 5.01 35.44 -5.90
N ARG A 12 5.11 35.24 -7.22
CA ARG A 12 3.99 34.75 -8.05
C ARG A 12 3.55 33.36 -7.62
N ASP A 13 4.50 32.45 -7.37
CA ASP A 13 4.24 31.09 -6.90
C ASP A 13 3.59 31.07 -5.51
N ILE A 14 4.01 31.97 -4.61
CA ILE A 14 3.37 32.14 -3.29
C ILE A 14 1.91 32.59 -3.46
N ILE A 15 1.65 33.59 -4.30
CA ILE A 15 0.30 34.11 -4.54
C ILE A 15 -0.59 33.01 -5.14
N LEU A 16 -0.10 32.28 -6.15
CA LEU A 16 -0.80 31.13 -6.74
C LEU A 16 -1.04 30.05 -5.68
N GLY A 17 -0.07 29.79 -4.81
CA GLY A 17 -0.21 28.88 -3.67
C GLY A 17 -1.35 29.26 -2.73
N CYS A 18 -1.50 30.55 -2.43
CA CYS A 18 -2.62 31.04 -1.62
C CYS A 18 -3.97 30.86 -2.32
N VAL A 19 -4.03 31.06 -3.64
CA VAL A 19 -5.26 30.82 -4.42
C VAL A 19 -5.62 29.33 -4.43
N PHE A 20 -4.62 28.45 -4.43
CA PHE A 20 -4.82 27.00 -4.48
C PHE A 20 -5.37 26.38 -3.18
N VAL A 21 -5.44 27.14 -2.10
CA VAL A 21 -6.12 26.69 -0.87
C VAL A 21 -7.65 26.63 -1.07
N HIS A 22 -8.19 27.35 -2.06
CA HIS A 22 -9.61 27.35 -2.35
C HIS A 22 -10.02 26.18 -3.28
N ASP A 23 -11.19 25.59 -3.03
CA ASP A 23 -11.68 24.43 -3.80
C ASP A 23 -12.11 24.80 -5.24
N HIS A 24 -12.54 26.03 -5.49
CA HIS A 24 -13.06 26.48 -6.78
C HIS A 24 -12.09 27.41 -7.51
N ILE A 25 -10.97 26.87 -8.00
CA ILE A 25 -9.93 27.67 -8.68
C ILE A 25 -10.13 27.81 -10.19
N ALA A 26 -10.88 26.92 -10.82
CA ALA A 26 -11.09 26.91 -12.25
C ALA A 26 -11.54 28.26 -12.87
N PRO A 27 -12.40 29.08 -12.23
CA PRO A 27 -12.80 30.39 -12.75
C PRO A 27 -11.65 31.40 -12.90
N TYR A 28 -10.51 31.19 -12.23
CA TYR A 28 -9.35 32.07 -12.34
C TYR A 28 -8.40 31.72 -13.50
N ALA A 29 -8.62 30.60 -14.17
CA ALA A 29 -7.79 30.20 -15.31
C ALA A 29 -7.75 31.22 -16.47
N PRO A 30 -8.80 31.99 -16.78
CA PRO A 30 -8.78 33.02 -17.83
C PRO A 30 -7.95 34.27 -17.51
N VAL A 31 -7.48 34.47 -16.27
CA VAL A 31 -6.73 35.68 -15.84
C VAL A 31 -5.48 35.89 -16.68
N SER A 32 -4.68 34.83 -16.91
CA SER A 32 -3.51 34.84 -17.78
C SER A 32 -3.10 33.45 -18.22
N ILE A 33 -2.17 33.31 -19.15
CA ILE A 33 -1.60 32.05 -19.58
C ILE A 33 -0.91 31.35 -18.37
N GLU A 34 -0.15 32.09 -17.57
CA GLU A 34 0.53 31.57 -16.39
C GLU A 34 -0.46 31.02 -15.34
N TRP A 35 -1.53 31.76 -15.08
CA TRP A 35 -2.60 31.32 -14.16
C TRP A 35 -3.31 30.07 -14.70
N ARG A 36 -3.63 30.07 -15.99
CA ARG A 36 -4.23 28.89 -16.63
C ARG A 36 -3.34 27.68 -16.49
N ASP A 37 -2.05 27.79 -16.80
CA ASP A 37 -1.12 26.68 -16.76
C ASP A 37 -0.92 26.15 -15.33
N ALA A 38 -0.86 27.03 -14.33
CA ALA A 38 -0.76 26.65 -12.94
C ALA A 38 -2.04 25.97 -12.43
N ILE A 39 -3.21 26.54 -12.76
CA ILE A 39 -4.52 25.99 -12.36
C ILE A 39 -4.77 24.65 -13.04
N GLU A 40 -4.56 24.54 -14.37
CA GLU A 40 -4.71 23.28 -15.09
C GLU A 40 -3.78 22.20 -14.53
N LYS A 41 -2.53 22.54 -14.24
CA LYS A 41 -1.56 21.61 -13.63
C LYS A 41 -2.06 21.06 -12.29
N LYS A 42 -2.72 21.88 -11.48
CA LYS A 42 -3.32 21.43 -10.21
C LYS A 42 -4.59 20.64 -10.47
N THR A 43 -5.52 21.15 -11.26
CA THR A 43 -6.85 20.56 -11.46
C THR A 43 -6.79 19.21 -12.17
N PHE A 44 -5.92 19.06 -13.17
CA PHE A 44 -5.78 17.80 -13.91
C PHE A 44 -4.84 16.80 -13.24
N ARG A 45 -4.08 17.20 -12.22
CA ARG A 45 -3.08 16.34 -11.59
C ARG A 45 -3.68 15.04 -11.07
N HIS A 46 -4.85 15.10 -10.46
CA HIS A 46 -5.56 13.97 -9.85
C HIS A 46 -6.95 13.88 -10.46
N LEU A 47 -7.23 12.78 -11.15
CA LEU A 47 -8.55 12.51 -11.70
C LEU A 47 -9.24 11.43 -10.86
N HIS A 48 -10.33 11.81 -10.23
CA HIS A 48 -11.22 10.89 -9.55
C HIS A 48 -12.35 10.47 -10.49
N ILE A 49 -12.40 9.19 -10.81
CA ILE A 49 -13.40 8.60 -11.70
C ILE A 49 -14.30 7.70 -10.85
N GLN A 50 -15.49 8.19 -10.56
CA GLN A 50 -16.48 7.42 -9.84
C GLN A 50 -17.52 6.86 -10.81
N VAL A 51 -17.77 5.56 -10.71
CA VAL A 51 -18.78 4.87 -11.50
C VAL A 51 -19.59 3.94 -10.61
N SER A 52 -20.91 3.90 -10.83
CA SER A 52 -21.77 2.93 -10.16
C SER A 52 -21.84 1.63 -10.97
N SER A 53 -22.01 0.51 -10.30
CA SER A 53 -22.23 -0.77 -10.95
C SER A 53 -23.52 -0.78 -11.80
N SER A 54 -24.50 0.08 -11.49
CA SER A 54 -25.68 0.29 -12.32
C SER A 54 -25.37 0.95 -13.66
N ASP A 55 -24.41 1.89 -13.67
CA ASP A 55 -24.06 2.67 -14.86
C ASP A 55 -23.28 1.85 -15.88
N THR A 56 -22.43 0.94 -15.39
CA THR A 56 -21.59 0.10 -16.26
C THR A 56 -22.36 -1.01 -17.00
N ARG A 57 -23.60 -1.26 -16.62
CA ARG A 57 -24.40 -2.38 -17.12
C ARG A 57 -24.80 -2.23 -18.58
N TYR A 58 -25.18 -1.04 -19.02
CA TYR A 58 -25.83 -0.83 -20.31
C TYR A 58 -24.98 -0.07 -21.33
N SER A 59 -24.11 0.80 -20.88
CA SER A 59 -23.26 1.62 -21.76
C SER A 59 -22.00 2.08 -21.02
N ALA A 60 -21.00 2.55 -21.78
CA ALA A 60 -19.85 3.22 -21.20
C ALA A 60 -20.31 4.54 -20.54
N PRO A 61 -20.05 4.75 -19.25
CA PRO A 61 -20.33 6.02 -18.61
C PRO A 61 -19.67 7.19 -19.35
N GLU A 62 -20.35 8.35 -19.37
CA GLU A 62 -19.90 9.56 -20.06
C GLU A 62 -18.49 10.01 -19.62
N VAL A 63 -18.14 9.75 -18.37
CA VAL A 63 -16.80 10.05 -17.83
C VAL A 63 -15.67 9.40 -18.63
N PHE A 64 -15.85 8.17 -19.13
CA PHE A 64 -14.82 7.50 -19.94
C PHE A 64 -14.74 8.08 -21.36
N GLN A 65 -15.85 8.56 -21.91
CA GLN A 65 -15.86 9.29 -23.19
C GLN A 65 -15.12 10.62 -23.04
N THR A 66 -15.41 11.38 -21.99
CA THR A 66 -14.70 12.61 -21.66
C THR A 66 -13.20 12.38 -21.49
N LEU A 67 -12.83 11.32 -20.78
CA LEU A 67 -11.44 10.94 -20.55
C LEU A 67 -10.71 10.62 -21.88
N SER A 68 -11.36 9.91 -22.80
CA SER A 68 -10.79 9.58 -24.11
C SER A 68 -10.61 10.82 -25.02
N GLN A 69 -11.37 11.87 -24.80
CA GLN A 69 -11.35 13.11 -25.57
C GLN A 69 -10.43 14.19 -24.99
N LEU A 70 -9.79 13.92 -23.85
CA LEU A 70 -8.81 14.86 -23.27
C LEU A 70 -7.70 15.14 -24.27
N ARG A 71 -7.36 16.42 -24.44
CA ARG A 71 -6.23 16.82 -25.30
C ARG A 71 -4.92 16.33 -24.75
N ASN A 72 -3.97 15.99 -25.60
CA ASN A 72 -2.63 15.51 -25.20
C ASN A 72 -1.94 16.40 -24.15
N ARG A 73 -2.16 17.72 -24.20
CA ARG A 73 -1.65 18.65 -23.19
C ARG A 73 -2.20 18.31 -21.80
N HIS A 74 -3.51 18.12 -21.66
CA HIS A 74 -4.13 17.80 -20.37
C HIS A 74 -3.79 16.39 -19.92
N GLN A 75 -3.73 15.40 -20.85
CA GLN A 75 -3.31 14.04 -20.54
C GLN A 75 -1.94 14.02 -19.84
N ARG A 76 -0.98 14.82 -20.29
CA ARG A 76 0.37 14.93 -19.69
C ARG A 76 0.39 15.58 -18.29
N LEU A 77 -0.63 16.35 -17.94
CA LEU A 77 -0.76 16.96 -16.62
C LEU A 77 -1.28 15.96 -15.57
N VAL A 78 -1.96 14.90 -16.02
CA VAL A 78 -2.49 13.87 -15.12
C VAL A 78 -1.36 13.04 -14.55
N LYS A 79 -1.32 12.95 -13.22
CA LYS A 79 -0.33 12.16 -12.46
C LYS A 79 -0.96 11.02 -11.69
N HIS A 80 -2.27 11.09 -11.45
CA HIS A 80 -2.98 10.09 -10.71
C HIS A 80 -4.39 9.93 -11.28
N ILE A 81 -4.76 8.72 -11.61
CA ILE A 81 -6.12 8.32 -11.95
C ILE A 81 -6.60 7.37 -10.86
N TRP A 82 -7.65 7.77 -10.17
CA TRP A 82 -8.33 6.94 -9.20
C TRP A 82 -9.68 6.49 -9.75
N LEU A 83 -9.77 5.20 -10.10
CA LEU A 83 -11.01 4.54 -10.45
C LEU A 83 -11.68 4.04 -9.18
N ASN A 84 -12.84 4.56 -8.84
CA ASN A 84 -13.63 4.17 -7.67
C ASN A 84 -14.97 3.58 -8.13
N VAL A 85 -15.16 2.27 -7.95
CA VAL A 85 -16.34 1.54 -8.41
C VAL A 85 -17.31 1.32 -7.26
N GLU A 86 -18.48 1.93 -7.33
CA GLU A 86 -19.55 1.69 -6.37
C GLU A 86 -20.29 0.39 -6.71
N LEU A 87 -20.30 -0.52 -5.75
CA LEU A 87 -21.01 -1.79 -5.84
C LEU A 87 -22.37 -1.67 -5.17
N VAL A 88 -23.45 -1.72 -5.95
CA VAL A 88 -24.81 -1.68 -5.43
C VAL A 88 -25.23 -3.09 -5.01
N PRO A 89 -25.58 -3.33 -3.74
CA PRO A 89 -26.05 -4.63 -3.29
C PRO A 89 -27.42 -4.97 -3.89
N GLY A 90 -27.61 -6.23 -4.28
CA GLY A 90 -28.95 -6.72 -4.64
C GLY A 90 -29.49 -6.21 -5.97
N GLY A 91 -28.63 -5.98 -6.97
CA GLY A 91 -29.08 -5.74 -8.33
C GLY A 91 -30.09 -6.82 -8.76
N VAL A 92 -31.18 -6.38 -9.43
CA VAL A 92 -32.33 -7.21 -9.79
C VAL A 92 -32.00 -8.44 -10.67
N ASP A 93 -30.77 -8.52 -11.14
CA ASP A 93 -30.31 -9.58 -12.03
C ASP A 93 -29.14 -10.38 -11.44
N PRO A 94 -29.34 -11.64 -11.10
CA PRO A 94 -28.31 -12.52 -10.55
C PRO A 94 -27.11 -12.75 -11.48
N SER A 95 -27.24 -12.46 -12.78
CA SER A 95 -26.17 -12.61 -13.77
C SER A 95 -25.14 -11.49 -13.71
N TRP A 96 -25.47 -10.36 -13.08
CA TRP A 96 -24.62 -9.19 -12.93
C TRP A 96 -23.96 -9.19 -11.55
N ASN A 97 -22.86 -9.92 -11.43
CA ASN A 97 -22.12 -10.03 -10.18
C ASN A 97 -21.06 -8.93 -10.04
N VAL A 98 -20.48 -8.81 -8.84
CA VAL A 98 -19.47 -7.83 -8.47
C VAL A 98 -18.24 -7.89 -9.39
N ASP A 99 -17.78 -9.09 -9.71
CA ASP A 99 -16.61 -9.32 -10.56
C ASP A 99 -16.81 -8.75 -11.97
N MET A 100 -18.03 -8.91 -12.50
CA MET A 100 -18.40 -8.38 -13.81
C MET A 100 -18.43 -6.86 -13.81
N CYS A 101 -19.02 -6.24 -12.77
CA CYS A 101 -19.07 -4.77 -12.66
C CYS A 101 -17.67 -4.15 -12.69
N ILE A 102 -16.76 -4.69 -11.88
CA ILE A 102 -15.39 -4.18 -11.79
C ILE A 102 -14.62 -4.45 -13.07
N SER A 103 -14.75 -5.64 -13.64
CA SER A 103 -14.07 -5.99 -14.91
C SER A 103 -14.48 -5.09 -16.06
N VAL A 104 -15.77 -4.75 -16.16
CA VAL A 104 -16.31 -3.84 -17.17
C VAL A 104 -15.82 -2.41 -16.94
N ALA A 105 -15.83 -1.91 -15.71
CA ALA A 105 -15.33 -0.58 -15.38
C ALA A 105 -13.84 -0.42 -15.74
N ILE A 106 -13.02 -1.42 -15.40
CA ILE A 106 -11.59 -1.45 -15.79
C ILE A 106 -11.44 -1.51 -17.32
N ALA A 107 -12.23 -2.32 -18.00
CA ALA A 107 -12.15 -2.43 -19.45
C ALA A 107 -12.52 -1.11 -20.16
N TRP A 108 -13.50 -0.37 -19.66
CA TRP A 108 -13.85 0.96 -20.16
C TRP A 108 -12.76 1.99 -19.89
N LEU A 109 -12.18 1.98 -18.69
CA LEU A 109 -11.04 2.84 -18.37
C LEU A 109 -9.86 2.57 -19.32
N PHE A 110 -9.49 1.30 -19.53
CA PHE A 110 -8.36 0.95 -20.39
C PHE A 110 -8.63 1.33 -21.86
N ARG A 111 -9.86 1.20 -22.35
CA ARG A 111 -10.25 1.71 -23.68
C ARG A 111 -10.16 3.22 -23.77
N ALA A 112 -10.45 3.96 -22.71
CA ALA A 112 -10.28 5.41 -22.69
C ALA A 112 -8.81 5.83 -22.69
N LEU A 113 -7.94 5.05 -22.04
CA LEU A 113 -6.51 5.35 -21.88
C LEU A 113 -5.62 4.77 -22.99
N GLN A 114 -6.12 3.87 -23.84
CA GLN A 114 -5.30 3.13 -24.82
C GLN A 114 -4.54 4.03 -25.80
N PHE A 115 -5.02 5.24 -26.06
CA PHE A 115 -4.38 6.20 -26.97
C PHE A 115 -3.64 7.31 -26.24
N TRP A 116 -3.55 7.26 -24.91
CA TRP A 116 -2.77 8.23 -24.19
C TRP A 116 -1.28 7.99 -24.43
N PRO A 117 -0.49 9.06 -24.62
CA PRO A 117 0.93 8.92 -24.82
C PRO A 117 1.58 8.32 -23.57
N ALA A 118 2.64 7.55 -23.77
CA ALA A 118 3.49 7.08 -22.68
C ALA A 118 3.89 8.25 -21.76
N GLN A 119 3.83 8.04 -20.47
CA GLN A 119 4.15 9.02 -19.44
C GLN A 119 5.24 8.46 -18.52
N ASN A 120 5.89 9.34 -17.76
CA ASN A 120 6.95 8.91 -16.85
C ASN A 120 6.46 8.79 -15.39
N ASP A 121 5.22 9.22 -15.09
CA ASP A 121 4.77 9.35 -13.71
C ASP A 121 3.24 9.38 -13.63
N LEU A 122 2.58 8.36 -14.20
CA LEU A 122 1.13 8.21 -14.09
C LEU A 122 0.79 7.01 -13.20
N THR A 123 0.16 7.29 -12.07
CA THR A 123 -0.36 6.29 -11.14
C THR A 123 -1.78 5.91 -11.51
N LEU A 124 -2.05 4.63 -11.63
CA LEU A 124 -3.39 4.06 -11.68
C LEU A 124 -3.73 3.44 -10.32
N GLU A 125 -4.79 3.94 -9.73
CA GLU A 125 -5.36 3.41 -8.50
C GLU A 125 -6.75 2.85 -8.79
N ILE A 126 -7.02 1.63 -8.34
CA ILE A 126 -8.32 0.97 -8.51
C ILE A 126 -8.87 0.64 -7.14
N ASN A 127 -10.07 1.15 -6.87
CA ASN A 127 -10.82 0.90 -5.65
C ASN A 127 -12.25 0.47 -5.98
N GLU A 128 -12.82 -0.31 -5.10
CA GLU A 128 -14.23 -0.66 -5.08
C GLU A 128 -14.80 -0.49 -3.67
N TYR A 129 -16.04 -0.07 -3.58
CA TYR A 129 -16.75 0.05 -2.32
C TYR A 129 -18.21 -0.33 -2.48
N CYS A 130 -18.82 -0.76 -1.37
CA CYS A 130 -20.22 -1.11 -1.34
C CYS A 130 -20.93 -0.27 -0.29
N THR A 131 -21.84 0.59 -0.71
CA THR A 131 -22.58 1.51 0.17
C THR A 131 -23.34 0.80 1.29
N ALA A 132 -23.84 -0.41 1.06
CA ALA A 132 -24.53 -1.17 2.10
C ALA A 132 -23.61 -1.60 3.26
N TYR A 133 -22.33 -1.85 2.99
CA TYR A 133 -21.36 -2.17 4.03
C TYR A 133 -20.83 -0.92 4.71
N TYR A 134 -20.65 0.18 3.98
CA TYR A 134 -20.20 1.46 4.53
C TYR A 134 -21.29 2.22 5.31
N SER A 135 -22.56 1.84 5.16
CA SER A 135 -23.66 2.42 5.95
C SER A 135 -23.66 1.95 7.40
N ALA A 136 -22.99 0.84 7.71
CA ALA A 136 -22.84 0.37 9.08
C ALA A 136 -22.06 1.41 9.91
N PRO A 137 -22.49 1.73 11.15
CA PRO A 137 -21.83 2.72 12.01
C PRO A 137 -20.33 2.47 12.19
N TRP A 138 -19.95 1.22 12.23
CA TRP A 138 -18.58 0.73 12.30
C TRP A 138 -17.68 1.23 11.15
N PHE A 139 -18.24 1.34 9.93
CA PHE A 139 -17.50 1.82 8.76
C PHE A 139 -17.35 3.32 8.72
N ARG A 140 -18.41 4.05 9.13
CA ARG A 140 -18.38 5.51 9.13
C ARG A 140 -17.30 6.06 10.05
N GLY A 141 -17.04 5.37 11.17
CA GLY A 141 -15.97 5.76 12.10
C GLY A 141 -14.55 5.43 11.61
N HIS A 142 -14.39 4.54 10.61
CA HIS A 142 -13.07 4.04 10.20
C HIS A 142 -12.72 4.37 8.75
N HIS A 143 -13.63 4.93 7.97
CA HIS A 143 -13.35 5.33 6.60
C HIS A 143 -12.95 6.80 6.56
N ILE A 144 -11.67 7.06 6.35
CA ILE A 144 -11.10 8.39 6.32
C ILE A 144 -10.67 8.69 4.90
N GLY A 145 -11.40 9.59 4.29
CA GLY A 145 -11.12 10.12 2.97
C GLY A 145 -11.06 9.08 1.86
N GLY A 146 -11.35 9.47 0.66
CA GLY A 146 -11.01 8.66 -0.50
C GLY A 146 -9.52 8.78 -0.78
N PRO A 147 -8.91 7.74 -1.37
CA PRO A 147 -7.58 7.83 -1.95
C PRO A 147 -7.51 9.03 -2.91
N GLY A 148 -6.44 9.78 -2.88
CA GLY A 148 -6.29 10.99 -3.70
C GLY A 148 -7.00 12.25 -3.18
N GLU A 149 -7.81 12.17 -2.15
CA GLU A 149 -8.33 13.34 -1.45
C GLU A 149 -7.22 13.96 -0.60
N GLN A 150 -6.68 15.08 -1.07
CA GLN A 150 -5.81 15.90 -0.25
C GLN A 150 -6.65 16.56 0.84
N ASP A 151 -6.28 16.32 2.09
CA ASP A 151 -6.58 17.11 3.31
C ASP A 151 -7.94 17.82 3.46
N GLY A 152 -8.93 17.49 2.63
CA GLY A 152 -10.32 17.76 2.93
C GLY A 152 -10.79 16.84 4.05
N GLY A 153 -9.90 16.61 5.02
CA GLY A 153 -10.20 15.77 6.15
C GLY A 153 -11.51 16.21 6.76
N MET A 154 -12.57 15.43 6.54
CA MET A 154 -13.69 15.53 7.46
C MET A 154 -13.05 15.35 8.85
N PRO A 155 -13.03 16.39 9.68
CA PRO A 155 -12.68 16.17 11.06
C PRO A 155 -13.59 15.05 11.50
N LEU A 156 -13.05 13.97 12.04
CA LEU A 156 -13.83 13.09 12.87
C LEU A 156 -14.51 14.04 13.84
N SER A 157 -15.79 14.32 13.58
CA SER A 157 -16.52 15.18 14.48
C SER A 157 -16.40 14.46 15.83
N SER A 158 -15.80 15.14 16.78
CA SER A 158 -15.70 14.66 18.16
C SER A 158 -17.07 14.33 18.77
N ASP A 159 -18.13 14.67 18.06
CA ASP A 159 -19.53 14.38 18.39
C ASP A 159 -20.07 13.05 17.87
N SER A 160 -19.38 12.33 17.00
CA SER A 160 -19.70 10.93 16.81
C SER A 160 -19.17 10.13 18.02
N ARG A 161 -19.74 10.38 19.19
CA ARG A 161 -19.69 9.45 20.31
C ARG A 161 -20.16 8.13 19.75
N LEU A 162 -19.23 7.24 19.58
CA LEU A 162 -19.47 5.83 19.22
C LEU A 162 -20.20 5.17 20.40
N GLU A 163 -21.44 5.62 20.64
CA GLU A 163 -22.35 5.05 21.60
C GLU A 163 -22.86 3.74 21.02
N SER A 164 -22.27 2.66 21.36
CA SER A 164 -22.52 1.28 20.94
C SER A 164 -22.01 0.93 19.53
N PHE A 165 -20.87 0.29 19.49
CA PHE A 165 -20.44 -0.46 18.31
C PHE A 165 -21.28 -1.73 18.20
N ASP A 166 -22.28 -1.71 17.34
CA ASP A 166 -22.84 -2.96 16.87
C ASP A 166 -21.76 -3.64 16.01
N MET A 167 -21.25 -4.76 16.51
CA MET A 167 -20.30 -5.57 15.77
C MET A 167 -20.86 -5.90 14.39
N PRO A 168 -20.09 -5.76 13.31
CA PRO A 168 -20.54 -6.13 11.98
C PRO A 168 -20.91 -7.61 11.96
N SER A 169 -21.97 -7.96 11.25
CA SER A 169 -22.35 -9.37 11.11
C SER A 169 -21.24 -10.15 10.40
N HIS A 170 -21.15 -11.45 10.66
CA HIS A 170 -20.18 -12.31 9.95
C HIS A 170 -20.30 -12.18 8.42
N ASN A 171 -21.52 -12.16 7.88
CA ASN A 171 -21.76 -12.02 6.45
C ASN A 171 -21.27 -10.66 5.91
N SER A 172 -21.43 -9.58 6.68
CA SER A 172 -20.91 -8.27 6.31
C SER A 172 -19.38 -8.27 6.25
N LEU A 173 -18.71 -8.88 7.22
CA LEU A 173 -17.26 -9.03 7.23
C LEU A 173 -16.76 -9.87 6.05
N MET A 174 -17.43 -11.02 5.79
CA MET A 174 -17.07 -11.87 4.65
C MET A 174 -17.19 -11.13 3.32
N GLY A 175 -18.29 -10.41 3.09
CA GLY A 175 -18.51 -9.65 1.88
C GLY A 175 -17.49 -8.52 1.65
N LEU A 176 -16.96 -7.94 2.75
CA LEU A 176 -15.94 -6.89 2.67
C LEU A 176 -14.59 -7.35 2.16
N PHE A 177 -14.19 -8.55 2.53
CA PHE A 177 -12.87 -9.11 2.24
C PHE A 177 -12.92 -10.18 1.16
N GLU A 178 -14.06 -10.31 0.48
CA GLU A 178 -14.24 -11.26 -0.62
C GLU A 178 -13.20 -11.06 -1.72
N PHE A 179 -12.82 -12.17 -2.35
CA PHE A 179 -11.91 -12.14 -3.49
C PHE A 179 -12.63 -11.76 -4.76
N LEU A 180 -12.01 -10.90 -5.54
CA LEU A 180 -12.42 -10.55 -6.89
C LEU A 180 -11.74 -11.50 -7.89
N ASP A 181 -12.55 -12.21 -8.67
CA ASP A 181 -12.11 -13.23 -9.61
C ASP A 181 -12.71 -13.00 -11.00
N PHE A 182 -11.99 -12.28 -11.85
CA PHE A 182 -12.41 -12.02 -13.21
C PHE A 182 -11.23 -11.99 -14.18
N LYS A 183 -11.53 -12.06 -15.48
CA LYS A 183 -10.57 -11.93 -16.56
C LYS A 183 -10.93 -10.74 -17.45
N LEU A 184 -9.95 -9.95 -17.81
CA LEU A 184 -10.11 -8.83 -18.75
C LEU A 184 -10.07 -9.36 -20.18
N GLN A 185 -11.25 -9.70 -20.72
CA GLN A 185 -11.35 -10.14 -22.10
C GLN A 185 -11.29 -8.95 -23.06
N ARG A 186 -10.49 -9.08 -24.15
CA ARG A 186 -10.36 -8.05 -25.20
C ARG A 186 -10.11 -6.63 -24.68
N CYS A 187 -9.37 -6.53 -23.56
CA CYS A 187 -8.97 -5.28 -22.97
C CYS A 187 -7.65 -4.82 -23.62
N PRO A 188 -7.55 -3.56 -24.10
CA PRO A 188 -6.32 -3.05 -24.69
C PRO A 188 -5.22 -2.86 -23.64
N SER A 189 -3.98 -2.78 -24.11
CA SER A 189 -2.86 -2.34 -23.29
C SER A 189 -2.86 -0.81 -23.13
N VAL A 190 -2.32 -0.33 -22.03
CA VAL A 190 -2.23 1.11 -21.68
C VAL A 190 -0.76 1.48 -21.43
N GLU A 191 -0.17 2.19 -22.38
CA GLU A 191 1.23 2.62 -22.33
C GLU A 191 1.48 3.79 -21.37
N ALA A 192 0.44 4.52 -21.00
CA ALA A 192 0.56 5.73 -20.20
C ALA A 192 0.86 5.46 -18.73
N VAL A 193 0.47 4.31 -18.21
CA VAL A 193 0.54 3.98 -16.78
C VAL A 193 1.91 3.40 -16.43
N THR A 194 2.58 4.05 -15.47
CA THR A 194 3.89 3.61 -14.96
C THR A 194 3.85 3.14 -13.51
N LYS A 195 2.79 3.47 -12.77
CA LYS A 195 2.62 3.07 -11.37
C LYS A 195 1.24 2.48 -11.15
N PHE A 196 1.18 1.41 -10.38
CA PHE A 196 -0.07 0.78 -9.96
C PHE A 196 -0.17 0.81 -8.44
N LEU A 197 -1.28 1.34 -7.94
CA LEU A 197 -1.56 1.45 -6.51
C LEU A 197 -2.87 0.74 -6.17
N ARG A 198 -2.82 -0.10 -5.15
CA ARG A 198 -4.00 -0.65 -4.50
C ARG A 198 -3.88 -0.41 -2.99
N PRO A 199 -4.47 0.69 -2.50
CA PRO A 199 -4.32 1.08 -1.11
C PRO A 199 -5.17 0.21 -0.17
N ARG A 200 -4.87 0.26 1.12
CA ARG A 200 -5.55 -0.55 2.14
C ARG A 200 -7.06 -0.24 2.28
N GLN A 201 -7.55 0.91 1.79
CA GLN A 201 -8.97 1.19 1.71
C GLN A 201 -9.71 0.18 0.83
N CYS A 202 -9.02 -0.40 -0.15
CA CYS A 202 -9.52 -1.51 -0.96
C CYS A 202 -9.48 -2.80 -0.15
N ARG A 203 -10.56 -3.10 0.55
CA ARG A 203 -10.61 -4.27 1.44
C ARG A 203 -10.75 -5.58 0.69
N ARG A 204 -11.47 -5.61 -0.43
CA ARG A 204 -11.52 -6.76 -1.32
C ARG A 204 -10.17 -6.95 -1.99
N ARG A 205 -9.86 -8.18 -2.33
CA ARG A 205 -8.56 -8.54 -2.93
C ARG A 205 -8.76 -9.16 -4.30
N PHE A 206 -7.94 -8.76 -5.24
CA PHE A 206 -7.87 -9.50 -6.50
C PHE A 206 -7.27 -10.88 -6.27
N LYS A 207 -7.86 -11.90 -6.91
CA LYS A 207 -7.13 -13.17 -7.06
C LYS A 207 -5.84 -12.94 -7.85
N PRO A 208 -4.84 -13.79 -7.67
CA PRO A 208 -3.55 -13.68 -8.37
C PRO A 208 -3.69 -13.52 -9.88
N ASP A 209 -4.48 -14.39 -10.49
CA ASP A 209 -4.70 -14.40 -11.95
C ASP A 209 -5.40 -13.12 -12.43
N THR A 210 -6.32 -12.59 -11.63
CA THR A 210 -6.98 -11.31 -11.90
C THR A 210 -5.99 -10.15 -11.86
N LEU A 211 -5.16 -10.10 -10.82
CA LEU A 211 -4.15 -9.06 -10.68
C LEU A 211 -3.11 -9.15 -11.81
N SER A 212 -2.61 -10.34 -12.12
CA SER A 212 -1.70 -10.56 -13.25
C SER A 212 -2.33 -10.08 -14.57
N CYS A 213 -3.59 -10.43 -14.80
CA CYS A 213 -4.32 -10.01 -16.01
C CYS A 213 -4.43 -8.47 -16.14
N ILE A 214 -4.59 -7.75 -15.02
CA ILE A 214 -4.59 -6.28 -15.01
C ILE A 214 -3.19 -5.75 -15.33
N LEU A 215 -2.18 -6.22 -14.60
CA LEU A 215 -0.80 -5.72 -14.70
C LEU A 215 -0.15 -6.02 -16.06
N GLU A 216 -0.47 -7.15 -16.70
CA GLU A 216 -0.03 -7.49 -18.06
C GLU A 216 -0.51 -6.49 -19.12
N ARG A 217 -1.55 -5.72 -18.83
CA ARG A 217 -2.05 -4.66 -19.72
C ARG A 217 -1.36 -3.31 -19.52
N LEU A 218 -0.37 -3.23 -18.63
CA LEU A 218 0.38 -2.03 -18.28
C LEU A 218 1.87 -2.22 -18.63
N PRO A 219 2.25 -2.23 -19.91
CA PRO A 219 3.59 -2.63 -20.34
C PRO A 219 4.70 -1.68 -19.90
N GLN A 220 4.37 -0.42 -19.55
CA GLN A 220 5.33 0.56 -19.03
C GLN A 220 5.36 0.63 -17.50
N LEU A 221 4.79 -0.37 -16.81
CA LEU A 221 4.72 -0.38 -15.35
C LEU A 221 6.12 -0.49 -14.73
N GLU A 222 6.49 0.49 -13.92
CA GLU A 222 7.77 0.56 -13.19
C GLU A 222 7.61 0.39 -11.68
N GLU A 223 6.42 0.71 -11.14
CA GLU A 223 6.17 0.66 -9.70
C GLU A 223 4.85 -0.02 -9.37
N ILE A 224 4.88 -0.93 -8.41
CA ILE A 224 3.70 -1.61 -7.86
C ILE A 224 3.64 -1.36 -6.36
N SER A 225 2.49 -0.85 -5.89
CA SER A 225 2.19 -0.71 -4.46
C SER A 225 0.89 -1.42 -4.13
N LEU A 226 0.96 -2.42 -3.26
CA LEU A 226 -0.17 -3.24 -2.83
C LEU A 226 -0.27 -3.22 -1.31
N GLU A 227 -1.38 -2.74 -0.79
CA GLU A 227 -1.65 -2.70 0.64
C GLU A 227 -2.85 -3.60 0.95
N THR A 228 -2.57 -4.80 1.37
CA THR A 228 -3.58 -5.84 1.59
C THR A 228 -3.85 -6.04 3.08
N TRP A 229 -5.06 -6.53 3.40
CA TRP A 229 -5.41 -6.91 4.76
C TRP A 229 -5.01 -8.36 5.03
N ASP A 230 -4.49 -8.61 6.24
CA ASP A 230 -4.33 -9.97 6.73
C ASP A 230 -5.70 -10.51 7.20
N VAL A 231 -6.26 -11.39 6.42
CA VAL A 231 -7.56 -12.02 6.71
C VAL A 231 -7.43 -13.51 7.04
N SER A 232 -6.23 -13.94 7.45
CA SER A 232 -5.95 -15.33 7.83
C SER A 232 -6.87 -15.83 8.93
N GLU A 233 -7.24 -14.97 9.85
CA GLU A 233 -8.16 -15.26 10.93
C GLU A 233 -9.60 -15.57 10.42
N ILE A 234 -10.02 -14.96 9.31
CA ILE A 234 -11.40 -15.15 8.76
C ILE A 234 -11.48 -16.36 7.85
N TYR A 235 -10.54 -16.47 6.90
CA TYR A 235 -10.61 -17.48 5.82
C TYR A 235 -9.69 -18.67 6.06
N GLY A 236 -8.97 -18.69 7.18
CA GLY A 236 -7.93 -19.67 7.45
C GLY A 236 -6.63 -19.36 6.68
N PHE A 237 -5.55 -20.00 7.07
CA PHE A 237 -4.19 -19.72 6.60
C PHE A 237 -3.98 -19.92 5.08
N ASN A 238 -4.83 -20.68 4.41
CA ASN A 238 -4.67 -21.00 2.99
C ASN A 238 -4.85 -19.81 2.03
N CYS A 239 -5.50 -18.72 2.47
CA CYS A 239 -5.84 -17.61 1.59
C CYS A 239 -4.84 -16.45 1.65
N VAL A 240 -3.99 -16.39 2.67
CA VAL A 240 -3.19 -15.20 2.99
C VAL A 240 -2.01 -15.00 2.06
N GLY A 241 -1.31 -16.08 1.73
CA GLY A 241 -0.11 -16.03 0.90
C GLY A 241 -0.38 -15.96 -0.61
N MET A 242 -1.59 -16.32 -1.05
CA MET A 242 -1.83 -16.58 -2.47
C MET A 242 -1.80 -15.33 -3.36
N CYS A 243 -2.29 -14.18 -2.90
CA CYS A 243 -2.45 -13.02 -3.79
C CYS A 243 -1.14 -12.29 -4.08
N ALA A 244 -0.35 -12.00 -3.06
CA ALA A 244 0.91 -11.29 -3.27
C ALA A 244 2.05 -12.21 -3.70
N THR A 245 2.06 -13.46 -3.18
CA THR A 245 3.11 -14.44 -3.51
C THR A 245 3.05 -14.95 -4.93
N SER A 246 1.87 -15.05 -5.51
CA SER A 246 1.73 -15.53 -6.89
C SER A 246 2.11 -14.49 -7.94
N LEU A 247 2.08 -13.19 -7.62
CA LEU A 247 2.74 -12.16 -8.45
C LEU A 247 4.22 -12.45 -8.61
N PHE A 248 4.86 -12.98 -7.57
CA PHE A 248 6.26 -13.39 -7.61
C PHE A 248 6.51 -14.70 -8.42
N LEU A 249 5.46 -15.34 -8.94
CA LEU A 249 5.59 -16.59 -9.71
C LEU A 249 5.62 -16.36 -11.22
N GLN A 250 5.34 -15.14 -11.72
CA GLN A 250 5.31 -14.81 -13.14
C GLN A 250 6.31 -13.70 -13.51
N PRO A 251 7.62 -13.96 -13.47
CA PRO A 251 8.65 -12.94 -13.68
C PRO A 251 8.59 -12.28 -15.07
N ASP A 252 8.10 -12.99 -16.09
CA ASP A 252 8.06 -12.45 -17.46
C ASP A 252 7.05 -11.31 -17.66
N SER A 253 6.05 -11.21 -16.78
CA SER A 253 5.03 -10.16 -16.86
C SER A 253 5.47 -8.80 -16.30
N PHE A 254 6.63 -8.75 -15.61
CA PHE A 254 7.06 -7.57 -14.84
C PHE A 254 8.46 -7.07 -15.20
N ARG A 255 8.89 -7.23 -16.45
CA ARG A 255 10.25 -6.91 -16.91
C ARG A 255 10.69 -5.46 -16.67
N ASN A 256 9.74 -4.51 -16.63
CA ASN A 256 10.01 -3.09 -16.44
C ASN A 256 9.85 -2.64 -14.99
N VAL A 257 9.34 -3.50 -14.10
CA VAL A 257 9.10 -3.14 -12.70
C VAL A 257 10.42 -3.01 -11.96
N LYS A 258 10.66 -1.82 -11.43
CA LYS A 258 11.87 -1.45 -10.66
C LYS A 258 11.60 -1.36 -9.16
N SER A 259 10.35 -1.06 -8.79
CA SER A 259 9.94 -0.85 -7.40
C SER A 259 8.70 -1.66 -7.06
N MET A 260 8.76 -2.38 -5.95
CA MET A 260 7.62 -3.12 -5.42
C MET A 260 7.49 -2.89 -3.92
N THR A 261 6.35 -2.36 -3.52
CA THR A 261 5.96 -2.20 -2.12
C THR A 261 4.74 -3.06 -1.84
N VAL A 262 4.85 -3.97 -0.91
CA VAL A 262 3.72 -4.75 -0.42
C VAL A 262 3.64 -4.60 1.09
N PHE A 263 2.52 -4.12 1.55
CA PHE A 263 2.21 -3.97 2.96
C PHE A 263 0.99 -4.83 3.31
N GLN A 264 1.15 -5.74 4.26
CA GLN A 264 0.04 -6.56 4.73
C GLN A 264 -0.44 -6.05 6.09
N ASP A 265 -1.58 -5.34 6.10
CA ASP A 265 -2.11 -4.79 7.33
C ASP A 265 -2.59 -5.89 8.29
N ARG A 266 -2.04 -5.88 9.49
CA ARG A 266 -2.42 -6.74 10.62
C ARG A 266 -3.18 -5.94 11.65
N ASN A 267 -4.29 -5.34 11.25
CA ASN A 267 -5.11 -4.54 12.15
C ASN A 267 -5.60 -5.38 13.33
N GLU A 268 -5.16 -5.02 14.53
CA GLU A 268 -5.42 -5.78 15.77
C GLU A 268 -6.92 -5.79 16.12
N TYR A 269 -7.60 -4.68 15.86
CA TYR A 269 -9.05 -4.58 16.07
C TYR A 269 -9.80 -5.56 15.15
N PHE A 270 -9.50 -5.48 13.87
CA PHE A 270 -10.11 -6.36 12.89
C PHE A 270 -9.91 -7.84 13.25
N ASN A 271 -8.71 -8.20 13.66
CA ASN A 271 -8.40 -9.56 14.10
C ASN A 271 -9.14 -9.95 15.38
N ALA A 272 -9.38 -9.02 16.31
CA ALA A 272 -10.18 -9.27 17.51
C ALA A 272 -11.65 -9.54 17.15
N VAL A 273 -12.23 -8.70 16.26
CA VAL A 273 -13.61 -8.89 15.76
C VAL A 273 -13.73 -10.21 15.01
N ALA A 274 -12.78 -10.52 14.14
CA ALA A 274 -12.76 -11.77 13.39
C ALA A 274 -12.72 -13.00 14.32
N ARG A 275 -11.86 -12.98 15.33
CA ARG A 275 -11.76 -14.05 16.35
C ARG A 275 -13.05 -14.21 17.15
N HIS A 276 -13.71 -13.10 17.51
CA HIS A 276 -15.00 -13.16 18.21
C HIS A 276 -16.05 -13.90 17.37
N HIS A 277 -16.19 -13.54 16.08
CA HIS A 277 -17.14 -14.21 15.18
C HIS A 277 -16.80 -15.66 14.93
N ILE A 278 -15.53 -16.01 14.78
CA ILE A 278 -15.09 -17.40 14.63
C ILE A 278 -15.42 -18.21 15.89
N ALA A 279 -15.16 -17.67 17.07
CA ALA A 279 -15.49 -18.32 18.35
C ALA A 279 -17.00 -18.50 18.54
N GLU A 280 -17.81 -17.55 18.10
CA GLU A 280 -19.27 -17.66 18.12
C GLU A 280 -19.78 -18.70 17.11
N PHE A 281 -19.22 -18.72 15.89
CA PHE A 281 -19.54 -19.70 14.85
C PHE A 281 -19.15 -21.12 15.28
N GLN A 282 -17.98 -21.31 15.87
CA GLN A 282 -17.53 -22.60 16.41
C GLN A 282 -18.37 -23.10 17.58
N ARG A 283 -18.92 -22.19 18.39
CA ARG A 283 -19.87 -22.56 19.45
C ARG A 283 -21.20 -23.09 18.90
N ARG A 284 -21.61 -22.63 17.70
CA ARG A 284 -22.88 -23.05 17.06
C ARG A 284 -22.74 -24.32 16.21
N ILE A 285 -21.53 -24.66 15.76
CA ILE A 285 -21.27 -25.87 14.98
C ILE A 285 -20.52 -26.86 15.86
N GLN A 286 -21.04 -28.09 15.97
CA GLN A 286 -20.33 -29.15 16.66
C GLN A 286 -18.94 -29.40 16.07
N PRO A 287 -17.92 -29.75 16.87
CA PRO A 287 -16.54 -29.80 16.46
C PRO A 287 -16.29 -30.94 15.48
N GLN A 288 -16.48 -30.70 14.20
CA GLN A 288 -15.88 -31.52 13.15
C GLN A 288 -14.55 -30.90 12.75
N SER A 289 -13.48 -31.60 13.13
CA SER A 289 -12.07 -31.39 12.74
C SER A 289 -11.62 -29.93 12.58
N ARG A 290 -10.82 -29.45 13.55
CA ARG A 290 -9.96 -28.27 13.36
C ARG A 290 -9.16 -28.49 12.05
N PRO A 291 -9.23 -27.57 11.09
CA PRO A 291 -8.24 -27.59 10.02
C PRO A 291 -6.87 -27.44 10.68
N THR A 292 -6.01 -28.40 10.52
CA THR A 292 -4.58 -28.27 10.82
C THR A 292 -4.10 -27.02 10.08
N PRO A 293 -3.35 -26.11 10.73
CA PRO A 293 -2.71 -25.01 10.03
C PRO A 293 -1.94 -25.63 8.84
N PRO A 294 -2.17 -25.18 7.60
CA PRO A 294 -1.40 -25.69 6.50
C PRO A 294 0.06 -25.39 6.79
N ASP A 295 0.91 -26.35 6.48
CA ASP A 295 2.34 -26.11 6.40
C ASP A 295 2.55 -24.82 5.66
N LYS A 296 3.40 -23.94 6.23
CA LYS A 296 3.72 -22.60 5.73
C LYS A 296 3.77 -22.63 4.21
N VAL A 297 2.91 -21.86 3.54
CA VAL A 297 2.94 -21.76 2.07
C VAL A 297 4.40 -21.43 1.72
N PRO A 298 5.09 -22.32 1.02
CA PRO A 298 6.49 -22.10 0.74
C PRO A 298 6.62 -20.83 -0.10
N TRP A 299 7.32 -19.83 0.40
CA TRP A 299 7.75 -18.66 -0.34
C TRP A 299 8.71 -19.10 -1.45
N HIS A 300 8.15 -19.67 -2.50
CA HIS A 300 8.94 -20.13 -3.62
C HIS A 300 9.37 -18.95 -4.47
N ARG A 301 10.37 -18.23 -4.08
CA ARG A 301 11.30 -17.41 -4.86
C ARG A 301 11.45 -15.95 -4.39
N PRO A 302 12.45 -15.65 -3.59
CA PRO A 302 13.07 -14.32 -3.55
C PRO A 302 13.68 -13.89 -4.91
N VAL A 303 13.44 -14.66 -5.99
CA VAL A 303 14.02 -14.43 -7.32
C VAL A 303 13.63 -13.09 -7.90
N LEU A 304 12.39 -12.62 -7.70
CA LEU A 304 11.95 -11.33 -8.23
C LEU A 304 12.62 -10.14 -7.56
N ALA A 305 12.90 -10.22 -6.26
CA ALA A 305 13.65 -9.16 -5.59
C ALA A 305 15.03 -8.91 -6.23
N ARG A 306 15.55 -9.85 -7.02
CA ARG A 306 16.85 -9.71 -7.70
C ARG A 306 16.83 -8.71 -8.85
N GLU A 307 15.69 -8.48 -9.47
CA GLU A 307 15.53 -7.59 -10.62
C GLU A 307 15.03 -6.20 -10.20
N LEU A 308 14.61 -6.06 -8.93
CA LEU A 308 14.10 -4.81 -8.39
C LEU A 308 15.24 -3.89 -7.93
N ALA A 309 15.01 -2.59 -8.06
CA ALA A 309 15.81 -1.56 -7.39
C ALA A 309 15.30 -1.27 -5.97
N VAL A 310 13.99 -1.39 -5.76
CA VAL A 310 13.34 -1.18 -4.45
C VAL A 310 12.40 -2.35 -4.17
N ALA A 311 12.57 -2.99 -3.02
CA ALA A 311 11.69 -4.03 -2.50
C ALA A 311 11.30 -3.74 -1.05
N SER A 312 10.02 -3.54 -0.79
CA SER A 312 9.45 -3.40 0.55
C SER A 312 8.35 -4.43 0.75
N LEU A 313 8.56 -5.41 1.64
CA LEU A 313 7.67 -6.54 1.86
C LEU A 313 7.28 -6.60 3.34
N SER A 314 6.58 -5.56 3.79
CA SER A 314 6.28 -5.36 5.19
C SER A 314 5.09 -6.19 5.66
N LEU A 315 5.27 -6.92 6.75
CA LEU A 315 4.31 -7.84 7.39
C LEU A 315 3.84 -8.99 6.50
N LEU A 316 4.37 -9.09 5.29
CA LEU A 316 4.04 -10.12 4.32
C LEU A 316 4.94 -11.35 4.45
N VAL A 317 6.24 -11.15 4.57
CA VAL A 317 7.25 -12.20 4.72
C VAL A 317 8.17 -11.92 5.91
N ASP A 318 8.51 -12.97 6.66
CA ASP A 318 9.53 -12.86 7.68
C ASP A 318 10.93 -12.86 7.05
N ALA A 319 11.81 -11.98 7.51
CA ALA A 319 13.18 -11.89 7.01
C ALA A 319 13.94 -13.20 7.15
N VAL A 320 13.66 -14.00 8.18
CA VAL A 320 14.26 -15.34 8.36
C VAL A 320 13.88 -16.24 7.19
N ASP A 321 12.60 -16.27 6.82
CA ASP A 321 12.10 -17.10 5.74
C ASP A 321 12.62 -16.58 4.37
N PHE A 322 12.68 -15.26 4.19
CA PHE A 322 13.22 -14.63 2.99
C PHE A 322 14.69 -15.02 2.76
N PHE A 323 15.56 -14.74 3.72
CA PHE A 323 16.98 -15.00 3.57
C PHE A 323 17.34 -16.49 3.64
N GLY A 324 16.54 -17.30 4.36
CA GLY A 324 16.69 -18.75 4.42
C GLY A 324 16.48 -19.47 3.07
N GLN A 325 15.78 -18.82 2.13
CA GLN A 325 15.56 -19.37 0.79
C GLN A 325 16.52 -18.79 -0.27
N CYS A 326 17.31 -17.78 0.09
CA CYS A 326 18.27 -17.19 -0.82
C CYS A 326 19.43 -18.17 -1.07
N ARG A 327 19.74 -18.41 -2.33
CA ARG A 327 20.88 -19.25 -2.71
C ARG A 327 22.18 -18.46 -2.58
N GLU A 328 23.23 -19.16 -2.25
CA GLU A 328 24.56 -18.54 -2.09
C GLU A 328 25.11 -17.85 -3.36
N ASN A 329 24.72 -18.28 -4.53
CA ASN A 329 25.16 -17.73 -5.81
C ASN A 329 24.29 -16.60 -6.35
N TRP A 330 23.29 -16.15 -5.59
CA TRP A 330 22.44 -15.05 -6.04
C TRP A 330 23.11 -13.70 -5.90
N LEU A 331 22.94 -12.84 -6.89
CA LEU A 331 23.39 -11.46 -6.94
C LEU A 331 22.17 -10.56 -7.17
N TRP A 332 22.03 -9.53 -6.37
CA TRP A 332 21.03 -8.48 -6.52
C TRP A 332 21.69 -7.23 -7.11
N ALA A 333 21.91 -7.27 -8.44
CA ALA A 333 22.75 -6.31 -9.13
C ALA A 333 22.23 -4.86 -9.05
N ASP A 334 20.91 -4.69 -8.98
CA ASP A 334 20.26 -3.39 -9.04
C ASP A 334 19.56 -2.96 -7.75
N LEU A 335 19.50 -3.82 -6.74
CA LEU A 335 18.78 -3.56 -5.50
C LEU A 335 19.46 -2.46 -4.68
N ARG A 336 18.73 -1.35 -4.47
CA ARG A 336 19.14 -0.18 -3.70
C ARG A 336 18.47 -0.13 -2.34
N SER A 337 17.22 -0.57 -2.25
CA SER A 337 16.47 -0.53 -1.00
C SER A 337 15.76 -1.85 -0.76
N LEU A 338 15.94 -2.42 0.44
CA LEU A 338 15.24 -3.61 0.90
C LEU A 338 14.64 -3.36 2.27
N THR A 339 13.32 -3.56 2.39
CA THR A 339 12.61 -3.47 3.67
C THR A 339 11.84 -4.75 3.92
N LEU A 340 12.09 -5.38 5.05
CA LEU A 340 11.46 -6.63 5.49
C LEU A 340 11.00 -6.51 6.94
N THR A 341 10.11 -7.39 7.35
CA THR A 341 9.75 -7.56 8.77
C THR A 341 10.30 -8.86 9.32
N SER A 342 10.57 -8.91 10.62
CA SER A 342 10.86 -10.17 11.30
C SER A 342 10.32 -10.20 12.72
N ARG A 343 9.64 -11.29 13.05
CA ARG A 343 9.14 -11.54 14.40
C ARG A 343 10.25 -11.76 15.43
N LEU A 344 11.49 -11.94 15.00
CA LEU A 344 12.64 -12.03 15.90
C LEU A 344 13.09 -10.68 16.46
N LEU A 345 12.73 -9.57 15.79
CA LEU A 345 13.04 -8.23 16.29
C LEU A 345 11.99 -7.82 17.33
N THR A 346 12.21 -8.22 18.56
CA THR A 346 11.36 -7.87 19.71
C THR A 346 12.22 -7.40 20.88
N CYS A 347 11.65 -6.54 21.72
CA CYS A 347 12.35 -5.98 22.87
C CYS A 347 12.73 -7.06 23.92
N GLU A 348 11.94 -8.12 24.02
CA GLU A 348 12.13 -9.22 24.98
C GLU A 348 12.52 -10.53 24.28
N GLY A 349 12.88 -10.47 23.00
CA GLY A 349 13.15 -11.66 22.21
C GLY A 349 14.47 -12.33 22.48
N ASP A 350 14.64 -13.52 21.87
CA ASP A 350 15.88 -14.27 21.89
C ASP A 350 16.99 -13.50 21.14
N SER A 351 17.84 -12.80 21.90
CA SER A 351 18.92 -12.00 21.35
C SER A 351 19.87 -12.82 20.48
N PHE A 352 20.07 -14.10 20.77
CA PHE A 352 20.94 -14.97 19.98
C PHE A 352 20.37 -15.21 18.58
N LYS A 353 19.07 -15.49 18.47
CA LYS A 353 18.39 -15.67 17.18
C LYS A 353 18.35 -14.37 16.39
N MET A 354 18.06 -13.25 17.05
CA MET A 354 18.07 -11.93 16.44
C MET A 354 19.46 -11.59 15.85
N HIS A 355 20.52 -11.80 16.62
CA HIS A 355 21.90 -11.60 16.14
C HIS A 355 22.25 -12.53 14.98
N GLY A 356 21.81 -13.79 15.04
CA GLY A 356 21.96 -14.76 13.95
C GLY A 356 21.31 -14.28 12.66
N LEU A 357 20.09 -13.74 12.74
CA LEU A 357 19.40 -13.13 11.60
C LEU A 357 20.20 -11.95 11.05
N LEU A 358 20.56 -10.95 11.87
CA LEU A 358 21.26 -9.74 11.43
C LEU A 358 22.64 -10.04 10.82
N LYS A 359 23.32 -11.06 11.30
CA LYS A 359 24.55 -11.58 10.70
C LYS A 359 24.29 -12.19 9.31
N THR A 360 23.24 -12.99 9.16
CA THR A 360 22.84 -13.56 7.86
C THR A 360 22.50 -12.44 6.87
N VAL A 361 21.77 -11.43 7.32
CA VAL A 361 21.43 -10.25 6.52
C VAL A 361 22.69 -9.52 6.04
N ALA A 362 23.69 -9.31 6.91
CA ALA A 362 24.96 -8.70 6.54
C ALA A 362 25.72 -9.52 5.47
N GLN A 363 25.73 -10.85 5.61
CA GLN A 363 26.35 -11.73 4.60
C GLN A 363 25.67 -11.62 3.24
N MET A 364 24.33 -11.53 3.22
CA MET A 364 23.56 -11.37 1.99
C MET A 364 23.74 -9.96 1.39
N ALA A 365 23.88 -8.92 2.22
CA ALA A 365 24.11 -7.55 1.77
C ALA A 365 25.41 -7.40 0.95
N LYS A 366 26.43 -8.25 1.18
CA LYS A 366 27.64 -8.33 0.33
C LYS A 366 27.34 -8.62 -1.14
N ARG A 367 26.17 -9.17 -1.44
CA ARG A 367 25.72 -9.54 -2.78
C ARG A 367 24.74 -8.51 -3.38
N MET A 368 24.64 -7.36 -2.73
CA MET A 368 23.81 -6.22 -3.12
C MET A 368 24.73 -4.99 -3.36
N PRO A 369 25.47 -4.94 -4.48
CA PRO A 369 26.54 -3.93 -4.67
C PRO A 369 26.02 -2.49 -4.72
N LYS A 370 24.75 -2.29 -5.09
CA LYS A 370 24.11 -0.97 -5.14
C LYS A 370 23.25 -0.66 -3.91
N LEU A 371 23.35 -1.45 -2.84
CA LEU A 371 22.53 -1.28 -1.65
C LEU A 371 22.81 0.07 -0.97
N GLU A 372 21.76 0.89 -0.88
CA GLU A 372 21.75 2.20 -0.22
C GLU A 372 21.00 2.15 1.11
N ARG A 373 19.97 1.31 1.21
CA ARG A 373 19.17 1.13 2.44
C ARG A 373 18.77 -0.33 2.62
N LEU A 374 18.91 -0.83 3.83
CA LEU A 374 18.31 -2.10 4.25
C LEU A 374 17.66 -1.91 5.61
N THR A 375 16.40 -2.28 5.73
CA THR A 375 15.67 -2.21 7.00
C THR A 375 15.02 -3.55 7.30
N VAL A 376 15.28 -4.07 8.50
CA VAL A 376 14.50 -5.15 9.09
C VAL A 376 13.81 -4.58 10.31
N TRP A 377 12.50 -4.73 10.40
CA TRP A 377 11.73 -4.12 11.47
C TRP A 377 10.61 -5.03 11.99
N ASN A 378 10.10 -4.69 13.14
CA ASN A 378 8.89 -5.27 13.72
C ASN A 378 8.12 -4.18 14.46
N GLY A 379 6.78 -4.28 14.46
CA GLY A 379 5.95 -3.31 15.15
C GLY A 379 4.54 -3.82 15.39
N GLY A 380 3.99 -3.43 16.52
CA GLY A 380 2.65 -3.77 16.99
C GLY A 380 2.36 -3.09 18.30
N ALA A 381 1.31 -3.50 18.99
CA ALA A 381 1.03 -2.98 20.33
C ALA A 381 2.19 -3.32 21.28
N ASN A 382 2.73 -2.29 21.93
CA ASN A 382 3.89 -2.35 22.83
C ASN A 382 5.23 -2.77 22.20
N GLU A 383 5.29 -2.89 20.89
CA GLU A 383 6.48 -3.36 20.17
C GLU A 383 6.86 -2.41 19.04
N ALA A 384 8.11 -1.95 19.04
CA ALA A 384 8.71 -1.22 17.92
C ALA A 384 10.21 -1.43 17.94
N CYS A 385 10.70 -2.22 16.98
CA CYS A 385 12.11 -2.51 16.79
C CYS A 385 12.49 -2.36 15.33
N ALA A 386 13.61 -1.71 15.03
CA ALA A 386 14.16 -1.64 13.69
C ALA A 386 15.68 -1.65 13.69
N PHE A 387 16.20 -2.42 12.76
CA PHE A 387 17.59 -2.38 12.34
C PHE A 387 17.64 -1.76 10.94
N THR A 388 18.29 -0.61 10.80
CA THR A 388 18.40 0.10 9.53
C THR A 388 19.87 0.34 9.18
N TYR A 389 20.29 -0.22 8.05
CA TYR A 389 21.54 0.12 7.39
C TYR A 389 21.29 1.17 6.31
N ARG A 390 22.18 2.16 6.22
CA ARG A 390 22.18 3.20 5.17
C ARG A 390 23.60 3.42 4.67
N LYS A 391 23.72 3.60 3.33
CA LYS A 391 24.99 3.98 2.68
C LYS A 391 24.76 5.21 1.82
N GLN A 392 25.58 6.23 2.02
CA GLN A 392 25.59 7.46 1.24
C GLN A 392 27.03 7.82 0.88
N ARG A 393 27.36 7.69 -0.42
CA ARG A 393 28.71 7.98 -0.93
C ARG A 393 29.82 7.28 -0.12
N LEU A 394 30.51 8.03 0.77
CA LEU A 394 31.63 7.56 1.59
C LEU A 394 31.25 7.28 3.05
N THR A 395 29.98 7.37 3.40
CA THR A 395 29.47 7.11 4.75
C THR A 395 28.53 5.91 4.74
N ALA A 396 28.74 4.99 5.65
CA ALA A 396 27.80 3.92 5.94
C ALA A 396 27.37 4.01 7.41
N SER A 397 26.11 3.78 7.68
CA SER A 397 25.60 3.83 9.06
C SER A 397 24.66 2.68 9.36
N VAL A 398 24.66 2.27 10.63
CA VAL A 398 23.68 1.36 11.20
C VAL A 398 22.94 2.07 12.32
N THR A 399 21.62 2.11 12.22
CA THR A 399 20.75 2.59 13.31
C THR A 399 20.01 1.40 13.89
N TRP A 400 20.15 1.19 15.19
CA TRP A 400 19.31 0.28 15.96
C TRP A 400 18.31 1.06 16.78
N GLN A 401 17.04 0.75 16.64
CA GLN A 401 15.96 1.35 17.41
C GLN A 401 15.17 0.24 18.10
N ALA A 402 15.06 0.31 19.41
CA ALA A 402 14.29 -0.66 20.20
C ALA A 402 13.79 -0.02 21.49
N LYS A 403 12.65 -0.51 21.99
CA LYS A 403 12.09 -0.10 23.27
C LYS A 403 12.96 -0.63 24.44
N GLY A 404 13.18 0.19 25.46
CA GLY A 404 13.84 -0.22 26.70
C GLY A 404 15.36 -0.36 26.61
N GLY A 405 16.00 0.27 25.62
CA GLY A 405 17.46 0.31 25.53
C GLY A 405 18.13 -1.04 25.27
N THR A 406 17.41 -1.98 24.63
CA THR A 406 18.00 -3.27 24.24
C THR A 406 19.17 -3.04 23.31
N GLN A 407 20.38 -3.42 23.74
CA GLN A 407 21.60 -3.25 22.97
C GLN A 407 21.86 -4.43 22.04
N LEU A 408 22.37 -4.16 20.85
CA LEU A 408 22.87 -5.20 19.97
C LEU A 408 24.29 -5.67 20.41
N ASN A 409 24.56 -6.94 20.12
CA ASN A 409 25.92 -7.44 20.31
C ASN A 409 26.91 -6.69 19.39
N PRO A 410 28.03 -6.18 19.90
CA PRO A 410 29.03 -5.49 19.08
C PRO A 410 29.57 -6.29 17.89
N ALA A 411 29.42 -7.61 17.88
CA ALA A 411 29.78 -8.44 16.74
C ALA A 411 28.91 -8.17 15.53
N VAL A 412 27.62 -7.82 15.74
CA VAL A 412 26.70 -7.44 14.63
C VAL A 412 27.23 -6.20 13.92
N TYR A 413 27.62 -5.16 14.67
CA TYR A 413 28.16 -3.93 14.08
C TYR A 413 29.43 -4.17 13.28
N ARG A 414 30.33 -5.03 13.77
CA ARG A 414 31.55 -5.42 13.04
C ARG A 414 31.27 -6.15 11.74
N ASP A 415 30.23 -7.00 11.68
CA ASP A 415 29.84 -7.67 10.44
C ASP A 415 29.37 -6.67 9.38
N TRP A 416 28.72 -5.57 9.79
CA TRP A 416 28.25 -4.50 8.90
C TRP A 416 29.35 -3.50 8.53
N GLU A 417 30.24 -3.15 9.45
CA GLU A 417 31.44 -2.33 9.19
C GLU A 417 32.30 -2.97 8.10
N ASN A 418 32.48 -4.29 8.13
CA ASN A 418 33.26 -5.05 7.16
C ASN A 418 32.62 -5.14 5.75
N LEU A 419 31.41 -4.62 5.53
CA LEU A 419 30.80 -4.60 4.20
C LEU A 419 31.49 -3.59 3.26
N HIS A 420 31.96 -2.49 3.80
CA HIS A 420 32.54 -1.37 3.05
C HIS A 420 33.70 -0.76 3.83
N SER A 421 34.86 -1.39 3.76
CA SER A 421 36.08 -0.93 4.44
C SER A 421 36.57 0.45 3.99
N GLU A 422 36.09 0.92 2.82
CA GLU A 422 36.39 2.26 2.29
C GLU A 422 35.45 3.36 2.80
N CYS A 423 34.39 3.02 3.54
CA CYS A 423 33.40 3.99 4.05
C CYS A 423 33.71 4.33 5.51
N PHE A 424 33.43 5.56 5.90
CA PHE A 424 33.31 5.92 7.30
C PHE A 424 32.05 5.29 7.89
N PHE A 425 32.20 4.50 8.95
CA PHE A 425 31.09 3.73 9.54
C PHE A 425 30.62 4.35 10.84
N GLU A 426 29.32 4.58 10.94
CA GLU A 426 28.67 5.14 12.12
C GLU A 426 27.64 4.16 12.69
N VAL A 427 27.57 4.12 14.03
CA VAL A 427 26.57 3.34 14.76
C VAL A 427 25.73 4.27 15.60
N GLU A 428 24.43 4.17 15.48
CA GLU A 428 23.47 4.94 16.25
C GLU A 428 22.49 3.97 16.95
N GLU A 429 22.38 4.10 18.26
CA GLU A 429 21.36 3.41 19.05
C GLU A 429 20.32 4.40 19.54
N LYS A 430 19.04 4.11 19.29
CA LYS A 430 17.92 4.97 19.68
C LYS A 430 16.93 4.17 20.53
N ASP A 431 16.46 4.80 21.58
CA ASP A 431 15.31 4.29 22.31
C ASP A 431 14.02 4.68 21.59
N THR A 432 13.04 3.80 21.60
CA THR A 432 11.72 4.08 21.05
C THR A 432 10.81 4.68 22.13
N TRP A 433 9.72 5.29 21.70
CA TRP A 433 8.78 5.90 22.62
C TRP A 433 8.22 4.89 23.62
N PRO A 434 7.96 5.33 24.87
CA PRO A 434 7.55 4.42 25.94
C PRO A 434 6.17 3.76 25.66
N LEU A 435 5.31 4.37 24.85
CA LEU A 435 3.98 3.88 24.55
C LEU A 435 3.79 3.72 23.04
N ILE A 436 3.84 2.50 22.58
CA ILE A 436 3.48 2.09 21.20
C ILE A 436 2.12 1.41 21.26
N THR A 437 1.09 2.04 20.72
CA THR A 437 -0.30 1.53 20.83
C THR A 437 -0.68 0.61 19.68
N SER A 438 0.07 0.64 18.57
CA SER A 438 -0.27 -0.09 17.35
C SER A 438 0.90 -0.18 16.39
N HIS A 439 0.75 -0.99 15.34
CA HIS A 439 1.73 -1.04 14.26
C HIS A 439 1.86 0.30 13.50
N ALA A 440 0.79 1.11 13.37
CA ALA A 440 0.89 2.45 12.81
C ALA A 440 1.75 3.38 13.67
N ALA A 441 1.58 3.32 15.00
CA ALA A 441 2.42 4.06 15.94
C ALA A 441 3.88 3.59 15.85
N ALA A 442 4.11 2.29 15.69
CA ALA A 442 5.45 1.72 15.48
C ALA A 442 6.09 2.25 14.19
N ILE A 443 5.38 2.24 13.05
CA ILE A 443 5.85 2.78 11.77
C ILE A 443 6.32 4.23 11.92
N MET A 444 5.51 5.07 12.56
CA MET A 444 5.84 6.48 12.79
C MET A 444 7.04 6.66 13.73
N CYS A 445 7.05 5.92 14.84
CA CYS A 445 8.14 5.97 15.81
C CYS A 445 9.49 5.57 15.19
N LEU A 446 9.47 4.59 14.29
CA LEU A 446 10.67 4.06 13.62
C LEU A 446 11.07 4.85 12.37
N GLY A 447 10.30 5.88 11.94
CA GLY A 447 10.58 6.65 10.73
C GLY A 447 10.45 5.81 9.45
N LEU A 448 9.45 4.93 9.40
CA LEU A 448 9.22 3.97 8.33
C LEU A 448 7.98 4.29 7.48
N GLU A 449 7.60 5.57 7.38
CA GLU A 449 6.40 6.01 6.65
C GLU A 449 6.40 5.53 5.18
N HIS A 450 7.57 5.30 4.61
CA HIS A 450 7.73 4.83 3.24
C HIS A 450 7.27 3.37 2.97
N VAL A 451 6.93 2.59 4.01
CA VAL A 451 6.47 1.20 3.85
C VAL A 451 5.00 1.08 3.50
N VAL A 452 4.25 2.18 3.61
CA VAL A 452 2.81 2.26 3.37
C VAL A 452 2.48 3.62 2.74
N ASN A 453 1.37 3.72 2.02
CA ASN A 453 0.92 4.99 1.44
C ASN A 453 0.48 5.97 2.53
N ASP A 454 0.73 7.27 2.32
CA ASP A 454 0.42 8.33 3.30
C ASP A 454 -1.05 8.37 3.72
N VAL A 455 -1.99 8.13 2.78
CA VAL A 455 -3.42 8.08 3.07
C VAL A 455 -3.74 6.90 3.98
N SER A 456 -3.18 5.74 3.66
CA SER A 456 -3.34 4.52 4.46
C SER A 456 -2.74 4.65 5.85
N LEU A 457 -1.56 5.28 5.97
CA LEU A 457 -0.93 5.53 7.27
C LEU A 457 -1.78 6.44 8.15
N ARG A 458 -2.32 7.54 7.59
CA ARG A 458 -3.25 8.43 8.31
C ARG A 458 -4.49 7.69 8.76
N GLN A 459 -5.08 6.85 7.90
CA GLN A 459 -6.23 6.04 8.28
C GLN A 459 -5.91 5.10 9.43
N MET A 460 -4.77 4.41 9.38
CA MET A 460 -4.34 3.53 10.47
C MET A 460 -4.14 4.28 11.80
N GLN A 461 -3.59 5.49 11.76
CA GLN A 461 -3.45 6.34 12.95
C GLN A 461 -4.80 6.72 13.55
N LEU A 462 -5.77 7.08 12.73
CA LEU A 462 -7.10 7.48 13.20
C LEU A 462 -7.91 6.28 13.73
N GLU A 463 -7.80 5.11 13.10
CA GLU A 463 -8.38 3.86 13.61
C GLU A 463 -7.84 3.51 15.01
N ASN A 464 -6.56 3.78 15.26
CA ASN A 464 -5.92 3.51 16.54
C ASN A 464 -6.20 4.57 17.62
N SER A 465 -6.72 5.73 17.25
CA SER A 465 -7.14 6.76 18.23
C SER A 465 -8.47 6.44 18.91
N ILE A 466 -9.19 5.43 18.44
CA ILE A 466 -10.48 5.03 18.99
C ILE A 466 -10.25 4.16 20.25
N PRO A 467 -10.83 4.52 21.40
CA PRO A 467 -10.62 3.75 22.64
C PRO A 467 -11.24 2.37 22.54
N TRP A 468 -10.43 1.34 22.75
CA TRP A 468 -10.76 -0.08 22.67
C TRP A 468 -11.56 -0.65 23.87
N SER A 469 -11.98 0.21 24.79
CA SER A 469 -12.57 -0.19 26.07
C SER A 469 -13.92 -0.90 26.00
N ASN A 470 -14.48 -1.14 24.81
CA ASN A 470 -15.85 -1.67 24.63
C ASN A 470 -15.92 -2.98 23.82
N ILE A 471 -14.83 -3.75 23.70
CA ILE A 471 -14.83 -5.06 23.03
C ILE A 471 -14.56 -6.18 24.01
#